data_89e1201482141423f706670c7c277db8
#
_entry.id   89e1201482141423f706670c7c277db8
#
_cell.length_a   1.000
_cell.length_b   1.000
_cell.length_c   1.000
_cell.angle_alpha   90.00
_cell.angle_beta   90.00
_cell.angle_gamma   90.00
#
_symmetry.space_group_name_H-M   'P 1'
#
loop_
_entity.id
_entity.type
_entity.pdbx_description
1 polymer ?
#
loop_
_entity_poly.entity_id
_entity_poly.type
_entity_poly.pdbx_seq_one_letter_code
_entity_poly.pdbx_strand_id
1 'polypeptide(L)'
;MADHSEATTALHTATHLLHKALSVVLGGYVKQLGSNITAERLRFDFNHPQALTKEELKKVEDLVNEQIEKDLPVVCETMSLDEAKSQGAAAQFDAKYGEMVKVYSIGDFSKEVCGGPHVEHTAQLGHFRIVKEQSSSAGVRRIKAVLEH
;
A
#
# COMPACT_ATOMS: atom_id res chain seq x y z
N MET A 1 19.56 2.07 -8.60
CA MET A 1 19.12 3.44 -8.30
C MET A 1 17.60 3.46 -8.17
N ALA A 2 17.10 4.05 -7.11
CA ALA A 2 15.65 4.16 -6.95
C ALA A 2 15.09 5.13 -8.00
N ASP A 3 14.05 4.72 -8.67
CA ASP A 3 13.33 5.59 -9.60
C ASP A 3 12.37 6.47 -8.80
N HIS A 4 12.59 7.79 -8.84
CA HIS A 4 11.79 8.78 -8.14
C HIS A 4 10.86 9.54 -9.08
N SER A 5 10.51 8.94 -10.23
CA SER A 5 9.56 9.53 -11.15
C SER A 5 8.19 9.70 -10.51
N GLU A 6 7.34 10.55 -11.08
CA GLU A 6 5.96 10.71 -10.63
C GLU A 6 5.21 9.38 -10.65
N ALA A 7 5.47 8.56 -11.69
CA ALA A 7 4.81 7.26 -11.83
C ALA A 7 5.15 6.33 -10.66
N THR A 8 6.44 6.22 -10.28
CA THR A 8 6.83 5.35 -9.17
C THR A 8 6.37 5.90 -7.83
N THR A 9 6.39 7.21 -7.64
CA THR A 9 5.88 7.86 -6.43
C THR A 9 4.38 7.57 -6.26
N ALA A 10 3.61 7.70 -7.33
CA ALA A 10 2.17 7.41 -7.31
C ALA A 10 1.91 5.93 -7.00
N LEU A 11 2.65 5.04 -7.65
CA LEU A 11 2.50 3.60 -7.41
C LEU A 11 2.90 3.20 -5.99
N HIS A 12 3.89 3.88 -5.40
CA HIS A 12 4.28 3.64 -4.02
C HIS A 12 3.14 4.00 -3.05
N THR A 13 2.48 5.13 -3.28
CA THR A 13 1.31 5.54 -2.49
C THR A 13 0.16 4.54 -2.70
N ALA A 14 -0.09 4.12 -3.95
CA ALA A 14 -1.12 3.13 -4.25
C ALA A 14 -0.87 1.81 -3.50
N THR A 15 0.39 1.43 -3.30
CA THR A 15 0.74 0.22 -2.55
C THR A 15 0.23 0.29 -1.11
N HIS A 16 0.32 1.45 -0.47
CA HIS A 16 -0.22 1.65 0.88
C HIS A 16 -1.74 1.53 0.91
N LEU A 17 -2.41 2.10 -0.09
CA LEU A 17 -3.87 1.98 -0.19
C LEU A 17 -4.28 0.53 -0.42
N LEU A 18 -3.55 -0.18 -1.27
CA LEU A 18 -3.81 -1.60 -1.54
C LEU A 18 -3.64 -2.45 -0.29
N HIS A 19 -2.57 -2.24 0.47
CA HIS A 19 -2.33 -2.98 1.71
C HIS A 19 -3.51 -2.81 2.69
N LYS A 20 -3.91 -1.57 2.91
CA LYS A 20 -5.03 -1.29 3.83
C LYS A 20 -6.34 -1.88 3.30
N ALA A 21 -6.61 -1.74 2.02
CA ALA A 21 -7.82 -2.29 1.40
C ALA A 21 -7.87 -3.82 1.56
N LEU A 22 -6.76 -4.51 1.36
CA LEU A 22 -6.67 -5.95 1.58
C LEU A 22 -6.97 -6.30 3.05
N SER A 23 -6.43 -5.53 3.99
CA SER A 23 -6.69 -5.74 5.41
C SER A 23 -8.17 -5.55 5.75
N VAL A 24 -8.83 -4.59 5.14
CA VAL A 24 -10.26 -4.32 5.37
C VAL A 24 -11.13 -5.44 4.78
N VAL A 25 -10.81 -5.90 3.57
CA VAL A 25 -11.62 -6.89 2.87
C VAL A 25 -11.35 -8.32 3.37
N LEU A 26 -10.08 -8.66 3.59
CA LEU A 26 -9.70 -10.03 3.97
C LEU A 26 -9.54 -10.22 5.48
N GLY A 27 -8.99 -9.24 6.17
CA GLY A 27 -8.73 -9.29 7.60
C GLY A 27 -7.41 -8.64 7.98
N GLY A 28 -7.30 -8.24 9.24
CA GLY A 28 -6.13 -7.53 9.76
C GLY A 28 -4.83 -8.33 9.80
N TYR A 29 -4.88 -9.62 9.49
CA TYR A 29 -3.68 -10.47 9.43
C TYR A 29 -2.80 -10.20 8.20
N VAL A 30 -3.33 -9.50 7.20
CA VAL A 30 -2.62 -9.26 5.94
C VAL A 30 -1.36 -8.44 6.19
N LYS A 31 -0.22 -8.97 5.75
CA LYS A 31 1.08 -8.32 5.87
C LYS A 31 1.76 -8.26 4.52
N GLN A 32 2.50 -7.20 4.29
CA GLN A 32 3.35 -7.09 3.12
C GLN A 32 4.55 -8.01 3.30
N LEU A 33 4.69 -9.00 2.41
CA LEU A 33 5.80 -9.94 2.40
C LEU A 33 6.85 -9.59 1.36
N GLY A 34 6.47 -8.81 0.36
CA GLY A 34 7.36 -8.32 -0.66
C GLY A 34 6.64 -7.34 -1.56
N SER A 35 7.39 -6.52 -2.27
CA SER A 35 6.83 -5.60 -3.25
C SER A 35 7.88 -5.22 -4.27
N ASN A 36 7.42 -4.77 -5.43
CA ASN A 36 8.29 -4.25 -6.48
C ASN A 36 7.50 -3.20 -7.27
N ILE A 37 8.14 -2.08 -7.53
CA ILE A 37 7.50 -0.97 -8.24
C ILE A 37 8.38 -0.59 -9.43
N THR A 38 7.76 -0.54 -10.61
CA THR A 38 8.38 0.02 -11.82
C THR A 38 7.54 1.21 -12.25
N ALA A 39 7.96 1.93 -13.28
CA ALA A 39 7.18 3.05 -13.79
C ALA A 39 5.82 2.61 -14.38
N GLU A 40 5.68 1.33 -14.71
CA GLU A 40 4.46 0.78 -15.35
C GLU A 40 3.48 0.15 -14.38
N ARG A 41 3.98 -0.43 -13.26
CA ARG A 41 3.10 -1.20 -12.38
C ARG A 41 3.66 -1.35 -10.98
N LEU A 42 2.79 -1.74 -10.02
CA LEU A 42 3.20 -2.23 -8.72
C LEU A 42 2.97 -3.74 -8.65
N ARG A 43 3.78 -4.40 -7.84
CA ARG A 43 3.60 -5.79 -7.44
C ARG A 43 3.57 -5.82 -5.91
N PHE A 44 2.59 -6.51 -5.35
CA PHE A 44 2.43 -6.61 -3.89
C PHE A 44 2.21 -8.06 -3.50
N ASP A 45 3.08 -8.59 -2.64
CA ASP A 45 3.00 -9.96 -2.13
C ASP A 45 2.54 -9.91 -0.67
N PHE A 46 1.59 -10.77 -0.33
CA PHE A 46 1.00 -10.78 1.00
C PHE A 46 0.59 -12.19 1.41
N ASN A 47 0.41 -12.39 2.72
CA ASN A 47 0.00 -13.67 3.27
C ASN A 47 -1.51 -13.87 3.17
N HIS A 48 -1.92 -14.93 2.48
CA HIS A 48 -3.32 -15.33 2.41
C HIS A 48 -3.38 -16.79 1.94
N PRO A 49 -4.22 -17.63 2.55
CA PRO A 49 -4.15 -19.09 2.32
C PRO A 49 -4.73 -19.56 0.98
N GLN A 50 -5.50 -18.73 0.29
CA GLN A 50 -6.18 -19.14 -0.93
C GLN A 50 -6.29 -18.00 -1.93
N ALA A 51 -6.64 -18.34 -3.18
CA ALA A 51 -6.85 -17.33 -4.21
C ALA A 51 -8.00 -16.40 -3.83
N LEU A 52 -7.85 -15.11 -4.14
CA LEU A 52 -8.93 -14.15 -3.95
C LEU A 52 -10.03 -14.40 -4.99
N THR A 53 -11.27 -14.28 -4.55
CA THR A 53 -12.41 -14.38 -5.46
C THR A 53 -12.52 -13.11 -6.28
N LYS A 54 -13.26 -13.16 -7.38
CA LYS A 54 -13.52 -11.97 -8.20
C LYS A 54 -14.22 -10.88 -7.39
N GLU A 55 -15.12 -11.28 -6.48
CA GLU A 55 -15.82 -10.37 -5.58
C GLU A 55 -14.84 -9.66 -4.64
N GLU A 56 -13.91 -10.40 -4.05
CA GLU A 56 -12.89 -9.85 -3.16
C GLU A 56 -11.99 -8.87 -3.89
N LEU A 57 -11.53 -9.24 -5.09
CA LEU A 57 -10.69 -8.37 -5.92
C LEU A 57 -11.41 -7.09 -6.28
N LYS A 58 -12.71 -7.19 -6.64
CA LYS A 58 -13.51 -6.01 -6.95
C LYS A 58 -13.67 -5.10 -5.74
N LYS A 59 -13.93 -5.66 -4.57
CA LYS A 59 -14.07 -4.89 -3.34
C LYS A 59 -12.78 -4.14 -2.99
N VAL A 60 -11.64 -4.80 -3.14
CA VAL A 60 -10.32 -4.19 -2.89
C VAL A 60 -10.10 -3.04 -3.87
N GLU A 61 -10.32 -3.28 -5.16
CA GLU A 61 -10.12 -2.25 -6.20
C GLU A 61 -11.06 -1.07 -5.99
N ASP A 62 -12.34 -1.33 -5.71
CA ASP A 62 -13.31 -0.27 -5.47
C ASP A 62 -12.97 0.54 -4.23
N LEU A 63 -12.48 -0.12 -3.17
CA LEU A 63 -12.09 0.56 -1.93
C LEU A 63 -10.89 1.49 -2.16
N VAL A 64 -9.90 1.03 -2.91
CA VAL A 64 -8.73 1.87 -3.25
C VAL A 64 -9.20 3.08 -4.07
N ASN A 65 -10.03 2.87 -5.08
CA ASN A 65 -10.51 3.95 -5.92
C ASN A 65 -11.40 4.93 -5.15
N GLU A 66 -12.15 4.46 -4.18
CA GLU A 66 -12.94 5.31 -3.29
C GLU A 66 -12.02 6.29 -2.54
N GLN A 67 -10.88 5.81 -2.05
CA GLN A 67 -9.94 6.68 -1.35
C GLN A 67 -9.27 7.68 -2.30
N ILE A 68 -9.02 7.29 -3.53
CA ILE A 68 -8.51 8.21 -4.55
C ILE A 68 -9.53 9.30 -4.84
N GLU A 69 -10.78 8.94 -5.01
CA GLU A 69 -11.87 9.89 -5.30
C GLU A 69 -12.11 10.88 -4.16
N LYS A 70 -11.86 10.46 -2.92
CA LYS A 70 -11.98 11.34 -1.75
C LYS A 70 -10.87 12.39 -1.68
N ASP A 71 -9.83 12.23 -2.48
CA ASP A 71 -8.68 13.15 -2.51
C ASP A 71 -8.09 13.40 -1.13
N LEU A 72 -7.70 12.31 -0.46
CA LEU A 72 -7.18 12.36 0.89
C LEU A 72 -5.77 12.97 0.96
N PRO A 73 -5.47 13.77 1.99
CA PRO A 73 -4.12 14.30 2.16
C PRO A 73 -3.17 13.18 2.59
N VAL A 74 -1.94 13.23 2.08
CA VAL A 74 -0.87 12.32 2.48
C VAL A 74 0.11 13.14 3.32
N VAL A 75 0.21 12.82 4.60
CA VAL A 75 0.98 13.59 5.57
C VAL A 75 2.15 12.75 6.09
N CYS A 76 3.33 13.35 6.15
CA CYS A 76 4.53 12.71 6.70
C CYS A 76 4.87 13.34 8.04
N GLU A 77 5.03 12.51 9.06
CA GLU A 77 5.46 12.94 10.38
C GLU A 77 6.67 12.12 10.82
N THR A 78 7.63 12.76 11.48
CA THR A 78 8.79 12.08 12.04
C THR A 78 8.54 11.86 13.53
N MET A 79 8.74 10.62 13.98
CA MET A 79 8.52 10.24 15.39
C MET A 79 9.35 9.01 15.75
N SER A 80 9.39 8.65 17.02
CA SER A 80 10.03 7.41 17.44
C SER A 80 9.24 6.21 16.96
N LEU A 81 9.90 5.06 16.80
CA LEU A 81 9.22 3.83 16.40
C LEU A 81 8.14 3.42 17.41
N ASP A 82 8.41 3.58 18.70
CA ASP A 82 7.44 3.26 19.75
C ASP A 82 6.19 4.14 19.63
N GLU A 83 6.37 5.41 19.35
CA GLU A 83 5.26 6.35 19.15
C GLU A 83 4.45 5.99 17.92
N ALA A 84 5.13 5.64 16.82
CA ALA A 84 4.48 5.18 15.59
C ALA A 84 3.62 3.95 15.86
N LYS A 85 4.16 2.97 16.58
CA LYS A 85 3.41 1.76 16.94
C LYS A 85 2.21 2.06 17.83
N SER A 86 2.36 2.99 18.78
CA SER A 86 1.26 3.37 19.68
C SER A 86 0.12 4.04 18.92
N GLN A 87 0.40 4.66 17.78
CA GLN A 87 -0.60 5.26 16.90
C GLN A 87 -1.20 4.28 15.91
N GLY A 88 -0.79 3.01 15.96
CA GLY A 88 -1.31 1.98 15.07
C GLY A 88 -0.68 1.97 13.68
N ALA A 89 0.48 2.62 13.51
CA ALA A 89 1.17 2.62 12.22
C ALA A 89 1.66 1.23 11.89
N ALA A 90 1.43 0.78 10.65
CA ALA A 90 1.96 -0.48 10.16
C ALA A 90 3.46 -0.33 9.91
N ALA A 91 4.23 -1.33 10.31
CA ALA A 91 5.67 -1.35 10.09
C ALA A 91 6.08 -2.69 9.52
N GLN A 92 7.06 -2.68 8.64
CA GLN A 92 7.57 -3.90 8.05
C GLN A 92 8.35 -4.69 9.11
N PHE A 93 7.99 -5.97 9.29
CA PHE A 93 8.45 -6.78 10.41
C PHE A 93 9.96 -6.95 10.48
N ASP A 94 10.59 -7.18 9.33
CA ASP A 94 12.04 -7.47 9.27
C ASP A 94 12.90 -6.25 9.00
N ALA A 95 12.29 -5.07 8.89
CA ALA A 95 13.05 -3.86 8.61
C ALA A 95 13.75 -3.34 9.87
N LYS A 96 14.97 -2.84 9.68
CA LYS A 96 15.70 -2.17 10.73
C LYS A 96 15.39 -0.69 10.70
N TYR A 97 14.93 -0.17 11.82
CA TYR A 97 14.59 1.24 11.94
C TYR A 97 15.57 1.94 12.88
N GLY A 98 15.86 3.20 12.61
CA GLY A 98 16.62 4.05 13.52
C GLY A 98 15.75 4.48 14.70
N GLU A 99 16.26 5.41 15.50
CA GLU A 99 15.51 5.96 16.63
C GLU A 99 14.26 6.70 16.17
N MET A 100 14.35 7.40 15.04
CA MET A 100 13.25 8.17 14.47
C MET A 100 12.85 7.56 13.14
N VAL A 101 11.56 7.51 12.88
CA VAL A 101 11.02 6.98 11.64
C VAL A 101 10.05 7.99 11.04
N LYS A 102 9.86 7.88 9.72
CA LYS A 102 8.84 8.67 9.01
C LYS A 102 7.56 7.85 8.96
N VAL A 103 6.47 8.47 9.35
CA VAL A 103 5.13 7.87 9.31
C VAL A 103 4.30 8.63 8.29
N TYR A 104 3.81 7.92 7.29
CA TYR A 104 2.93 8.48 6.27
C TYR A 104 1.49 8.11 6.60
N SER A 105 0.64 9.12 6.70
CA SER A 105 -0.79 8.95 6.93
C SER A 105 -1.55 9.38 5.69
N ILE A 106 -2.47 8.54 5.23
CA ILE A 106 -3.33 8.84 4.09
C ILE A 106 -4.73 9.06 4.64
N GLY A 107 -5.08 10.31 4.93
CA GLY A 107 -6.31 10.64 5.64
C GLY A 107 -6.41 9.83 6.93
N ASP A 108 -7.60 9.31 7.22
CA ASP A 108 -7.82 8.38 8.33
C ASP A 108 -7.80 6.92 7.88
N PHE A 109 -7.48 6.68 6.62
CA PHE A 109 -7.55 5.35 6.01
C PHE A 109 -6.32 4.49 6.28
N SER A 110 -5.12 5.06 6.14
CA SER A 110 -3.87 4.29 6.25
C SER A 110 -2.81 5.09 6.99
N LYS A 111 -2.00 4.39 7.78
CA LYS A 111 -0.85 4.96 8.47
C LYS A 111 0.25 3.92 8.48
N GLU A 112 1.40 4.23 7.88
CA GLU A 112 2.51 3.30 7.78
C GLU A 112 3.86 3.96 8.01
N VAL A 113 4.78 3.19 8.60
CA VAL A 113 6.19 3.58 8.70
C VAL A 113 6.82 3.33 7.33
N CYS A 114 7.29 4.40 6.69
CA CYS A 114 7.82 4.31 5.34
C CYS A 114 8.79 5.46 5.07
N GLY A 115 9.82 5.21 4.25
CA GLY A 115 10.78 6.24 3.88
C GLY A 115 10.31 7.17 2.75
N GLY A 116 9.16 6.90 2.15
CA GLY A 116 8.67 7.67 1.01
C GLY A 116 9.51 7.42 -0.25
N PRO A 117 9.35 8.24 -1.29
CA PRO A 117 8.44 9.38 -1.38
C PRO A 117 7.00 8.98 -1.70
N HIS A 118 6.08 9.89 -1.44
CA HIS A 118 4.64 9.71 -1.73
C HIS A 118 4.06 10.96 -2.37
N VAL A 119 2.91 10.78 -3.03
CA VAL A 119 2.16 11.93 -3.56
C VAL A 119 1.61 12.78 -2.39
N GLU A 120 1.23 14.01 -2.68
CA GLU A 120 0.71 14.92 -1.66
C GLU A 120 -0.76 14.64 -1.30
N HIS A 121 -1.53 14.13 -2.25
CA HIS A 121 -2.93 13.77 -2.04
C HIS A 121 -3.34 12.69 -3.05
N THR A 122 -4.34 11.90 -2.68
CA THR A 122 -4.68 10.68 -3.42
C THR A 122 -5.26 10.90 -4.81
N ALA A 123 -5.89 12.04 -5.07
CA ALA A 123 -6.42 12.33 -6.41
C ALA A 123 -5.32 12.29 -7.49
N GLN A 124 -4.07 12.52 -7.09
CA GLN A 124 -2.93 12.47 -8.02
C GLN A 124 -2.69 11.07 -8.59
N LEU A 125 -3.28 10.02 -8.00
CA LEU A 125 -3.13 8.64 -8.46
C LEU A 125 -3.94 8.32 -9.71
N GLY A 126 -5.00 9.06 -9.98
CA GLY A 126 -5.90 8.78 -11.09
C GLY A 126 -6.82 7.61 -10.77
N HIS A 127 -6.72 6.52 -11.52
CA HIS A 127 -7.55 5.33 -11.33
C HIS A 127 -6.70 4.09 -11.09
N PHE A 128 -7.01 3.33 -10.05
CA PHE A 128 -6.30 2.10 -9.68
C PHE A 128 -6.99 0.89 -10.33
N ARG A 129 -6.21 0.01 -10.97
CA ARG A 129 -6.75 -1.21 -11.59
C ARG A 129 -5.87 -2.40 -11.26
N ILE A 130 -6.48 -3.46 -10.73
CA ILE A 130 -5.80 -4.74 -10.49
C ILE A 130 -5.72 -5.48 -11.82
N VAL A 131 -4.50 -5.81 -12.23
CA VAL A 131 -4.26 -6.50 -13.50
C VAL A 131 -4.28 -8.02 -13.33
N LYS A 132 -3.69 -8.50 -12.22
CA LYS A 132 -3.54 -9.94 -12.02
C LYS A 132 -3.39 -10.27 -10.54
N GLU A 133 -3.95 -11.42 -10.16
CA GLU A 133 -3.75 -12.01 -8.83
C GLU A 133 -3.30 -13.45 -9.07
N GLN A 134 -2.22 -13.88 -8.41
CA GLN A 134 -1.66 -15.21 -8.62
C GLN A 134 -0.94 -15.70 -7.36
N SER A 135 -0.65 -17.00 -7.33
CA SER A 135 0.19 -17.59 -6.28
C SER A 135 1.64 -17.17 -6.47
N SER A 136 2.31 -16.81 -5.39
CA SER A 136 3.76 -16.58 -5.40
C SER A 136 4.48 -17.78 -4.80
N SER A 137 3.95 -18.29 -3.67
CA SER A 137 4.43 -19.47 -2.99
C SER A 137 3.32 -19.97 -2.06
N ALA A 138 3.56 -21.06 -1.33
CA ALA A 138 2.55 -21.58 -0.40
C ALA A 138 2.16 -20.52 0.63
N GLY A 139 0.88 -20.18 0.69
CA GLY A 139 0.35 -19.18 1.61
C GLY A 139 0.69 -17.74 1.27
N VAL A 140 1.25 -17.48 0.07
CA VAL A 140 1.60 -16.14 -0.39
C VAL A 140 0.91 -15.83 -1.70
N ARG A 141 0.14 -14.77 -1.72
CA ARG A 141 -0.54 -14.28 -2.93
C ARG A 141 0.18 -13.05 -3.47
N ARG A 142 0.08 -12.84 -4.76
CA ARG A 142 0.71 -11.73 -5.48
C ARG A 142 -0.32 -10.99 -6.30
N ILE A 143 -0.41 -9.68 -6.12
CA ILE A 143 -1.24 -8.80 -6.93
C ILE A 143 -0.35 -7.89 -7.75
N LYS A 144 -0.67 -7.73 -9.03
CA LYS A 144 -0.08 -6.73 -9.91
C LYS A 144 -1.18 -5.72 -10.25
N ALA A 145 -0.85 -4.45 -10.15
CA ALA A 145 -1.79 -3.37 -10.39
C ALA A 145 -1.12 -2.19 -11.09
N VAL A 146 -1.94 -1.39 -11.74
CA VAL A 146 -1.49 -0.20 -12.49
C VAL A 146 -2.35 0.99 -12.11
N LEU A 147 -1.83 2.18 -12.41
CA LEU A 147 -2.58 3.43 -12.32
C LEU A 147 -2.85 3.95 -13.72
N GLU A 148 -4.08 4.38 -13.95
CA GLU A 148 -4.52 4.93 -15.23
C GLU A 148 -4.92 6.40 -15.02
N HIS A 149 -4.52 7.25 -15.94
CA HIS A 149 -4.81 8.68 -15.87
C HIS A 149 -5.68 9.15 -17.01
#